data_bc6280fcd33d0862fa3996759ea684cb
#
_entry.id   bc6280fcd33d0862fa3996759ea684cb
#
_cell.length_a   1.000
_cell.length_b   1.000
_cell.length_c   1.000
_cell.angle_alpha   90.00
_cell.angle_beta   90.00
_cell.angle_gamma   90.00
#
_symmetry.space_group_name_H-M   'P 1'
#
loop_
_entity.id
_entity.type
_entity.pdbx_description
1 polymer ?
#
loop_
_entity_poly.entity_id
_entity_poly.type
_entity_poly.pdbx_seq_one_letter_code
_entity_poly.pdbx_strand_id
1 'polypeptide(L)'
;MQHLGIEIQTKRDKDLGEQSFKLLKDYYCRDDEKSPQMAYARAAVAFCGGNLKLAQRIYDYVSQGYFMYSSPVLSNAVLKGEKAKALPISCFLTYVPDTLDGLIDHTAELRWLSVAMT
;
A
#
# COMPACT_ATOMS: atom_id res chain seq x y z
N MET A 1 7.55 19.26 7.99
CA MET A 1 8.72 18.73 7.24
C MET A 1 8.28 18.33 5.84
N GLN A 2 8.99 18.73 4.83
CA GLN A 2 8.68 18.33 3.44
C GLN A 2 9.26 16.95 3.14
N HIS A 3 8.45 16.11 2.49
CA HIS A 3 8.85 14.77 2.07
C HIS A 3 8.05 14.37 0.82
N LEU A 4 8.76 13.98 -0.24
CA LEU A 4 8.15 13.56 -1.52
C LEU A 4 7.19 14.60 -2.14
N GLY A 5 7.42 15.87 -1.87
CA GLY A 5 6.59 16.98 -2.39
C GLY A 5 5.37 17.33 -1.57
N ILE A 6 5.13 16.66 -0.46
CA ILE A 6 4.06 16.97 0.50
C ILE A 6 4.63 17.27 1.87
N GLU A 7 3.84 17.97 2.70
CA GLU A 7 4.22 18.26 4.06
C GLU A 7 3.75 17.16 5.00
N ILE A 8 4.68 16.62 5.81
CA ILE A 8 4.39 15.58 6.80
C ILE A 8 4.62 16.10 8.23
N GLN A 9 3.93 15.50 9.18
CA GLN A 9 3.96 15.84 10.59
C GLN A 9 4.45 14.64 11.41
N THR A 10 5.75 14.51 11.58
CA THR A 10 6.36 13.38 12.34
C THR A 10 5.85 13.29 13.77
N LYS A 11 5.41 14.41 14.34
CA LYS A 11 4.81 14.43 15.69
C LYS A 11 3.53 13.58 15.82
N ARG A 12 2.86 13.28 14.70
CA ARG A 12 1.67 12.41 14.68
C ARG A 12 2.00 10.95 14.99
N ASP A 13 3.27 10.56 14.98
CA ASP A 13 3.71 9.24 15.45
C ASP A 13 3.35 8.98 16.90
N LYS A 14 3.24 10.03 17.72
CA LYS A 14 2.84 9.93 19.12
C LYS A 14 1.40 9.47 19.32
N ASP A 15 0.55 9.68 18.32
CA ASP A 15 -0.85 9.26 18.33
C ASP A 15 -1.01 7.78 17.98
N LEU A 16 0.06 7.13 17.49
CA LEU A 16 0.09 5.70 17.25
C LEU A 16 0.37 4.97 18.57
N GLY A 17 -0.35 3.87 18.81
CA GLY A 17 -0.01 3.00 19.93
C GLY A 17 1.37 2.37 19.73
N GLU A 18 2.03 1.98 20.81
CA GLU A 18 3.37 1.38 20.77
C GLU A 18 3.46 0.18 19.81
N GLN A 19 2.46 -0.70 19.86
CA GLN A 19 2.40 -1.88 18.97
C GLN A 19 2.23 -1.46 17.51
N SER A 20 1.37 -0.49 17.24
CA SER A 20 1.13 0.01 15.88
C SER A 20 2.38 0.67 15.32
N PHE A 21 3.05 1.48 16.11
CA PHE A 21 4.30 2.13 15.71
C PHE A 21 5.37 1.08 15.36
N LYS A 22 5.54 0.09 16.23
CA LYS A 22 6.51 -0.99 16.01
C LYS A 22 6.19 -1.80 14.76
N LEU A 23 4.92 -2.17 14.57
CA LEU A 23 4.47 -2.91 13.39
C LEU A 23 4.74 -2.13 12.10
N LEU A 24 4.38 -0.85 12.05
CA LEU A 24 4.61 0.00 10.90
C LEU A 24 6.10 0.16 10.61
N LYS A 25 6.90 0.36 11.64
CA LYS A 25 8.34 0.55 11.53
C LYS A 25 9.04 -0.71 11.02
N ASP A 26 8.69 -1.87 11.54
CA ASP A 26 9.38 -3.13 11.25
C ASP A 26 8.95 -3.74 9.90
N TYR A 27 7.69 -3.60 9.49
CA TYR A 27 7.14 -4.31 8.34
C TYR A 27 6.74 -3.42 7.16
N TYR A 28 6.44 -2.15 7.36
CA TYR A 28 5.92 -1.26 6.32
C TYR A 28 6.85 -0.15 5.92
N CYS A 29 7.72 0.30 6.81
CA CYS A 29 8.74 1.30 6.49
C CYS A 29 9.88 0.67 5.68
N ARG A 30 10.40 1.42 4.71
CA ARG A 30 11.66 1.10 4.04
C ARG A 30 12.84 1.49 4.92
N ASP A 31 14.03 1.00 4.59
CA ASP A 31 15.25 1.26 5.37
C ASP A 31 15.58 2.75 5.54
N ASP A 32 15.25 3.55 4.52
CA ASP A 32 15.45 5.00 4.54
C ASP A 32 14.31 5.78 5.22
N GLU A 33 13.22 5.12 5.55
CA GLU A 33 12.05 5.72 6.21
C GLU A 33 12.16 5.64 7.74
N LYS A 34 12.48 6.76 8.35
CA LYS A 34 12.72 6.83 9.80
C LYS A 34 11.43 6.88 10.64
N SER A 35 10.33 7.24 10.03
CA SER A 35 9.03 7.41 10.69
C SER A 35 7.93 6.77 9.86
N PRO A 36 6.90 6.17 10.50
CA PRO A 36 5.68 5.72 9.80
C PRO A 36 5.02 6.80 8.95
N GLN A 37 5.17 8.07 9.31
CA GLN A 37 4.66 9.19 8.50
C GLN A 37 5.28 9.22 7.11
N MET A 38 6.53 8.83 6.97
CA MET A 38 7.20 8.75 5.66
C MET A 38 6.61 7.63 4.80
N ALA A 39 6.26 6.49 5.39
CA ALA A 39 5.57 5.40 4.70
C ALA A 39 4.17 5.82 4.23
N TYR A 40 3.42 6.51 5.06
CA TYR A 40 2.11 7.06 4.69
C TYR A 40 2.22 8.05 3.52
N ALA A 41 3.22 8.92 3.55
CA ALA A 41 3.50 9.87 2.47
C ALA A 41 3.85 9.14 1.17
N ARG A 42 4.67 8.11 1.23
CA ARG A 42 5.02 7.29 0.08
C ARG A 42 3.79 6.68 -0.58
N ALA A 43 2.90 6.08 0.19
CA ALA A 43 1.66 5.50 -0.33
C ALA A 43 0.74 6.57 -0.93
N ALA A 44 0.59 7.72 -0.28
CA ALA A 44 -0.23 8.82 -0.80
C ALA A 44 0.30 9.33 -2.14
N VAL A 45 1.61 9.55 -2.25
CA VAL A 45 2.24 10.06 -3.48
C VAL A 45 2.23 9.01 -4.59
N ALA A 46 2.43 7.72 -4.25
CA ALA A 46 2.47 6.64 -5.23
C ALA A 46 1.14 6.49 -6.00
N PHE A 47 0.02 6.73 -5.35
CA PHE A 47 -1.31 6.48 -5.92
C PHE A 47 -2.12 7.76 -6.23
N CYS A 48 -1.51 8.93 -6.16
CA CYS A 48 -2.20 10.19 -6.46
C CYS A 48 -2.20 10.59 -7.95
N GLY A 49 -1.52 9.82 -8.81
CA GLY A 49 -1.44 10.13 -10.23
C GLY A 49 -0.71 11.45 -10.56
N GLY A 50 0.21 11.88 -9.70
CA GLY A 50 0.94 13.15 -9.85
C GLY A 50 0.23 14.37 -9.25
N ASN A 51 -0.96 14.20 -8.70
CA ASN A 51 -1.72 15.27 -8.04
C ASN A 51 -1.29 15.41 -6.57
N LEU A 52 -0.32 16.30 -6.31
CA LEU A 52 0.22 16.51 -4.97
C LEU A 52 -0.80 17.09 -3.98
N LYS A 53 -1.81 17.82 -4.44
CA LYS A 53 -2.90 18.28 -3.56
C LYS A 53 -3.73 17.11 -3.05
N LEU A 54 -4.01 16.14 -3.92
CA LEU A 54 -4.70 14.91 -3.53
C LEU A 54 -3.84 14.08 -2.58
N ALA A 55 -2.54 13.93 -2.88
CA ALA A 55 -1.60 13.23 -2.01
C ALA A 55 -1.54 13.85 -0.61
N GLN A 56 -1.50 15.18 -0.52
CA GLN A 56 -1.52 15.89 0.76
C GLN A 56 -2.80 15.60 1.56
N ARG A 57 -3.95 15.59 0.90
CA ARG A 57 -5.23 15.28 1.55
C ARG A 57 -5.29 13.84 2.04
N ILE A 58 -4.86 12.88 1.22
CA ILE A 58 -4.81 11.46 1.61
C ILE A 58 -3.89 11.29 2.82
N TYR A 59 -2.70 11.87 2.77
CA TYR A 59 -1.76 11.82 3.89
C TYR A 59 -2.36 12.43 5.17
N ASP A 60 -2.95 13.61 5.07
CA ASP A 60 -3.53 14.28 6.23
C ASP A 60 -4.63 13.46 6.88
N TYR A 61 -5.49 12.82 6.10
CA TYR A 61 -6.56 11.98 6.64
C TYR A 61 -6.04 10.68 7.24
N VAL A 62 -5.15 9.96 6.55
CA VAL A 62 -4.63 8.69 7.07
C VAL A 62 -3.77 8.89 8.31
N SER A 63 -2.96 9.95 8.35
CA SER A 63 -2.08 10.25 9.48
C SER A 63 -2.84 10.67 10.74
N GLN A 64 -4.06 11.15 10.59
CA GLN A 64 -4.94 11.53 11.68
C GLN A 64 -5.93 10.42 12.07
N GLY A 65 -5.88 9.27 11.41
CA GLY A 65 -6.71 8.13 11.75
C GLY A 65 -8.13 8.15 11.17
N TYR A 66 -8.41 8.99 10.17
CA TYR A 66 -9.72 8.99 9.51
C TYR A 66 -9.96 7.74 8.69
N PHE A 67 -8.91 7.14 8.15
CA PHE A 67 -8.96 5.84 7.47
C PHE A 67 -7.60 5.15 7.54
N MET A 68 -7.53 3.91 7.08
CA MET A 68 -6.29 3.12 7.03
C MET A 68 -6.03 2.66 5.61
N TYR A 69 -4.75 2.60 5.23
CA TYR A 69 -4.36 1.87 4.02
C TYR A 69 -4.52 0.37 4.26
N SER A 70 -4.89 -0.37 3.22
CA SER A 70 -4.73 -1.81 3.25
C SER A 70 -3.23 -2.18 3.24
N SER A 71 -2.89 -3.32 3.83
CA SER A 71 -1.49 -3.76 3.90
C SER A 71 -0.79 -3.81 2.54
N PRO A 72 -1.40 -4.36 1.46
CA PRO A 72 -0.74 -4.37 0.15
C PRO A 72 -0.52 -2.97 -0.44
N VAL A 73 -1.43 -2.03 -0.19
CA VAL A 73 -1.26 -0.64 -0.65
C VAL A 73 -0.05 -0.01 0.02
N LEU A 74 0.06 -0.12 1.33
CA LEU A 74 1.17 0.48 2.07
C LEU A 74 2.50 -0.22 1.79
N SER A 75 2.50 -1.56 1.76
CA SER A 75 3.72 -2.36 1.53
C SER A 75 4.27 -2.22 0.12
N ASN A 76 3.39 -2.18 -0.89
CA ASN A 76 3.78 -2.28 -2.30
C ASN A 76 3.74 -0.94 -3.03
N ALA A 77 3.53 0.16 -2.32
CA ALA A 77 3.61 1.49 -2.90
C ALA A 77 5.03 1.79 -3.37
N VAL A 78 5.17 2.11 -4.65
CA VAL A 78 6.45 2.48 -5.27
C VAL A 78 6.35 3.87 -5.87
N LEU A 79 7.45 4.60 -5.83
CA LEU A 79 7.53 5.94 -6.40
C LEU A 79 7.74 5.87 -7.92
N LYS A 80 7.49 6.99 -8.60
CA LYS A 80 7.70 7.10 -10.04
C LYS A 80 9.14 6.72 -10.40
N GLY A 81 9.28 5.82 -11.37
CA GLY A 81 10.58 5.33 -11.83
C GLY A 81 11.08 4.10 -11.08
N GLU A 82 10.47 3.70 -9.99
CA GLU A 82 10.79 2.47 -9.28
C GLU A 82 10.03 1.29 -9.90
N LYS A 83 10.65 0.10 -9.85
CA LYS A 83 9.99 -1.13 -10.29
C LYS A 83 9.13 -1.70 -9.16
N ALA A 84 7.85 -1.91 -9.42
CA ALA A 84 6.96 -2.59 -8.48
C ALA A 84 7.37 -4.05 -8.32
N LYS A 85 7.48 -4.50 -7.08
CA LYS A 85 7.79 -5.90 -6.75
C LYS A 85 6.53 -6.77 -6.69
N ALA A 86 5.40 -6.17 -6.30
CA ALA A 86 4.12 -6.84 -6.17
C ALA A 86 2.98 -5.86 -6.42
N LEU A 87 1.78 -6.40 -6.64
CA LEU A 87 0.58 -5.58 -6.82
C LEU A 87 0.10 -4.97 -5.49
N PRO A 88 -0.56 -3.81 -5.54
CA PRO A 88 -1.12 -3.18 -4.34
C PRO A 88 -2.45 -3.81 -3.88
N ILE A 89 -2.68 -5.05 -4.27
CA ILE A 89 -3.86 -5.85 -3.90
C ILE A 89 -3.42 -7.26 -3.54
N SER A 90 -4.19 -7.92 -2.67
CA SER A 90 -3.89 -9.29 -2.22
C SER A 90 -5.03 -10.27 -2.46
N CYS A 91 -6.18 -9.79 -2.91
CA CYS A 91 -7.37 -10.63 -3.12
C CYS A 91 -7.73 -10.66 -4.60
N PHE A 92 -7.98 -11.86 -5.09
CA PHE A 92 -8.39 -12.12 -6.46
C PHE A 92 -9.60 -13.04 -6.43
N LEU A 93 -10.58 -12.74 -7.25
CA LEU A 93 -11.78 -13.54 -7.39
C LEU A 93 -11.88 -14.07 -8.81
N THR A 94 -12.28 -15.32 -8.94
CA THR A 94 -12.51 -15.95 -10.23
C THR A 94 -13.82 -16.72 -10.18
N TYR A 95 -14.52 -16.78 -11.31
CA TYR A 95 -15.77 -17.51 -11.46
C TYR A 95 -15.49 -18.92 -11.98
N VAL A 96 -16.15 -19.90 -11.38
CA VAL A 96 -16.05 -21.31 -11.78
C VAL A 96 -17.38 -21.77 -12.37
N PRO A 97 -17.51 -21.90 -13.70
CA PRO A 97 -18.68 -22.52 -14.29
C PRO A 97 -18.81 -23.99 -13.88
N ASP A 98 -20.05 -24.48 -13.71
CA ASP A 98 -20.30 -25.86 -13.35
C ASP A 98 -20.21 -26.79 -14.58
N THR A 99 -19.01 -26.83 -15.17
CA THR A 99 -18.63 -27.66 -16.32
C THR A 99 -17.22 -28.17 -16.14
N LEU A 100 -16.86 -29.26 -16.79
CA LEU A 100 -15.50 -29.78 -16.76
C LEU A 100 -14.48 -28.76 -17.34
N ASP A 101 -14.81 -28.14 -18.46
CA ASP A 101 -13.95 -27.11 -19.06
C ASP A 101 -13.79 -25.92 -18.14
N GLY A 102 -14.86 -25.50 -17.46
CA GLY A 102 -14.81 -24.41 -16.49
C GLY A 102 -13.92 -24.72 -15.29
N LEU A 103 -13.94 -25.95 -14.81
CA LEU A 103 -13.05 -26.40 -13.71
C LEU A 103 -11.58 -26.42 -14.13
N ILE A 104 -11.29 -26.85 -15.35
CA ILE A 104 -9.94 -26.87 -15.90
C ILE A 104 -9.41 -25.45 -16.09
N ASP A 105 -10.23 -24.57 -16.67
CA ASP A 105 -9.89 -23.17 -16.89
C ASP A 105 -9.65 -22.44 -15.55
N HIS A 106 -10.47 -22.71 -14.56
CA HIS A 106 -10.31 -22.15 -13.20
C HIS A 106 -8.96 -22.55 -12.59
N THR A 107 -8.54 -23.80 -12.75
CA THR A 107 -7.24 -24.27 -12.27
C THR A 107 -6.08 -23.50 -12.94
N ALA A 108 -6.19 -23.24 -14.23
CA ALA A 108 -5.21 -22.45 -14.96
C ALA A 108 -5.19 -20.99 -14.49
N GLU A 109 -6.36 -20.38 -14.28
CA GLU A 109 -6.48 -19.00 -13.76
C GLU A 109 -5.86 -18.86 -12.38
N LEU A 110 -6.08 -19.81 -11.47
CA LEU A 110 -5.47 -19.81 -10.15
C LEU A 110 -3.94 -19.80 -10.22
N ARG A 111 -3.36 -20.54 -11.13
CA ARG A 111 -1.90 -20.58 -11.31
C ARG A 111 -1.35 -19.25 -11.80
N TRP A 112 -2.03 -18.62 -12.78
CA TRP A 112 -1.65 -17.31 -13.28
C TRP A 112 -1.78 -16.23 -12.20
N LEU A 113 -2.86 -16.25 -11.40
CA LEU A 113 -3.06 -15.33 -10.29
C LEU A 113 -2.00 -15.50 -9.21
N SER A 114 -1.60 -16.75 -8.91
CA SER A 114 -0.53 -17.02 -7.94
C SER A 114 0.79 -16.40 -8.36
N VAL A 115 1.12 -16.42 -9.63
CA VAL A 115 2.32 -15.77 -10.17
C VAL A 115 2.21 -14.25 -10.06
N ALA A 116 1.04 -13.67 -10.35
CA ALA A 116 0.81 -12.23 -10.27
C ALA A 116 0.87 -11.70 -8.82
N MET A 117 0.54 -12.55 -7.84
CA MET A 117 0.57 -12.20 -6.40
C MET A 117 1.98 -12.22 -5.79
N THR A 118 2.91 -12.84 -6.43
CA THR A 118 4.31 -12.90 -6.00
C THR A 118 5.19 -11.93 -6.80
#